data_5a732b026bf82d081965ff3e5d373742
#
_entry.id   5a732b026bf82d081965ff3e5d373742
#
_cell.length_a   1.000
_cell.length_b   1.000
_cell.length_c   1.000
_cell.angle_alpha   90.00
_cell.angle_beta   90.00
_cell.angle_gamma   90.00
#
_symmetry.space_group_name_H-M   'P 1'
#
loop_
_entity.id
_entity.type
_entity.pdbx_description
1 polymer ?
#
loop_
_entity_poly.entity_id
_entity_poly.type
_entity_poly.pdbx_seq_one_letter_code
_entity_poly.pdbx_strand_id
1 'polypeptide(L)'
;MKYDYLVVGSGLFGSVFARQATDVGKKVMVIDKRPNIAGNVYTEKIEGINFHKYGAHIFHTNNTEVWNYVNRFATFNRFTNSPVANYKGELYSMPFNMYTFNKVWLAAETSQAWSRAVPVVQRWMKTIESLLSL
;
A
#
# COMPACT_ATOMS: atom_id res chain seq x y z
N MET A 1 -28.12 25.65 2.47
CA MET A 1 -26.85 25.65 3.24
C MET A 1 -25.73 26.03 2.28
N LYS A 2 -24.85 26.98 2.60
CA LYS A 2 -23.75 27.40 1.73
C LYS A 2 -22.45 26.79 2.25
N TYR A 3 -21.68 26.14 1.40
CA TYR A 3 -20.36 25.59 1.69
C TYR A 3 -19.28 26.47 1.10
N ASP A 4 -18.13 26.56 1.74
CA ASP A 4 -16.96 27.29 1.24
C ASP A 4 -16.16 26.41 0.26
N TYR A 5 -16.12 25.09 0.51
CA TYR A 5 -15.39 24.14 -0.33
C TYR A 5 -16.23 22.89 -0.61
N LEU A 6 -16.08 22.36 -1.82
CA LEU A 6 -16.48 21.03 -2.23
C LEU A 6 -15.23 20.20 -2.48
N VAL A 7 -15.04 19.15 -1.70
CA VAL A 7 -13.91 18.20 -1.83
C VAL A 7 -14.44 16.94 -2.50
N VAL A 8 -13.86 16.57 -3.63
CA VAL A 8 -14.20 15.35 -4.37
C VAL A 8 -13.16 14.27 -4.07
N GLY A 9 -13.59 13.24 -3.35
CA GLY A 9 -12.77 12.14 -2.86
C GLY A 9 -12.44 12.25 -1.37
N SER A 10 -12.78 11.20 -0.63
CA SER A 10 -12.56 11.07 0.82
C SER A 10 -11.30 10.25 1.18
N GLY A 11 -10.34 10.16 0.25
CA GLY A 11 -9.02 9.59 0.52
C GLY A 11 -8.19 10.48 1.43
N LEU A 12 -6.95 10.08 1.74
CA LEU A 12 -6.08 10.80 2.68
C LEU A 12 -5.94 12.29 2.34
N PHE A 13 -5.71 12.61 1.06
CA PHE A 13 -5.55 14.01 0.63
C PHE A 13 -6.81 14.84 0.90
N GLY A 14 -7.97 14.36 0.43
CA GLY A 14 -9.24 15.08 0.62
C GLY A 14 -9.63 15.21 2.09
N SER A 15 -9.37 14.17 2.89
CA SER A 15 -9.64 14.19 4.33
C SER A 15 -8.75 15.17 5.08
N VAL A 16 -7.46 15.24 4.77
CA VAL A 16 -6.53 16.19 5.38
C VAL A 16 -6.90 17.62 5.01
N PHE A 17 -7.19 17.89 3.73
CA PHE A 17 -7.63 19.22 3.29
C PHE A 17 -8.92 19.63 3.99
N ALA A 18 -9.94 18.76 4.00
CA ALA A 18 -11.22 19.05 4.63
C ALA A 18 -11.06 19.32 6.12
N ARG A 19 -10.22 18.55 6.82
CA ARG A 19 -9.92 18.74 8.22
C ARG A 19 -9.26 20.10 8.49
N GLN A 20 -8.21 20.44 7.76
CA GLN A 20 -7.49 21.71 7.93
C GLN A 20 -8.39 22.91 7.61
N ALA A 21 -9.19 22.83 6.56
CA ALA A 21 -10.16 23.88 6.24
C ALA A 21 -11.22 24.06 7.34
N THR A 22 -11.71 22.97 7.92
CA THR A 22 -12.65 23.00 9.04
C THR A 22 -12.03 23.57 10.30
N ASP A 23 -10.77 23.26 10.58
CA ASP A 23 -10.03 23.77 11.74
C ASP A 23 -9.89 25.30 11.72
N VAL A 24 -9.93 25.92 10.53
CA VAL A 24 -9.95 27.39 10.36
C VAL A 24 -11.35 27.94 10.08
N GLY A 25 -12.40 27.20 10.45
CA GLY A 25 -13.79 27.67 10.46
C GLY A 25 -14.50 27.63 9.10
N LYS A 26 -13.93 26.98 8.08
CA LYS A 26 -14.57 26.82 6.77
C LYS A 26 -15.61 25.71 6.78
N LYS A 27 -16.68 25.87 6.03
CA LYS A 27 -17.71 24.86 5.80
C LYS A 27 -17.32 24.02 4.58
N VAL A 28 -17.08 22.74 4.80
CA VAL A 28 -16.62 21.81 3.76
C VAL A 28 -17.66 20.73 3.51
N MET A 29 -17.96 20.46 2.25
CA MET A 29 -18.69 19.28 1.82
C MET A 29 -17.70 18.32 1.17
N VAL A 30 -17.71 17.07 1.60
CA VAL A 30 -16.90 16.00 0.99
C VAL A 30 -17.82 15.00 0.32
N ILE A 31 -17.54 14.67 -0.94
CA ILE A 31 -18.26 13.66 -1.72
C ILE A 31 -17.30 12.60 -2.21
N ASP A 32 -17.75 11.36 -2.27
CA ASP A 32 -16.98 10.24 -2.83
C ASP A 32 -17.89 9.36 -3.68
N LYS A 33 -17.32 8.72 -4.71
CA LYS A 33 -18.03 7.75 -5.54
C LYS A 33 -18.17 6.38 -4.88
N ARG A 34 -17.31 6.08 -3.91
CA ARG A 34 -17.30 4.80 -3.18
C ARG A 34 -18.28 4.86 -2.01
N PRO A 35 -18.86 3.73 -1.59
CA PRO A 35 -19.73 3.66 -0.43
C PRO A 35 -18.97 3.81 0.90
N ASN A 36 -17.65 3.78 0.88
CA ASN A 36 -16.78 3.91 2.04
C ASN A 36 -15.89 5.14 1.93
N ILE A 37 -15.56 5.74 3.06
CA ILE A 37 -14.53 6.77 3.20
C ILE A 37 -13.13 6.17 3.20
N ALA A 38 -12.09 7.01 3.31
CA ALA A 38 -10.67 6.66 3.38
C ALA A 38 -10.02 6.30 2.04
N GLY A 39 -10.77 6.21 0.94
CA GLY A 39 -10.19 5.94 -0.38
C GLY A 39 -9.42 4.61 -0.43
N ASN A 40 -8.19 4.65 -0.94
CA ASN A 40 -7.38 3.42 -1.09
C ASN A 40 -6.86 2.85 0.24
N VAL A 41 -6.81 3.63 1.32
CA VAL A 41 -6.38 3.14 2.63
C VAL A 41 -7.52 2.53 3.46
N TYR A 42 -8.69 2.36 2.85
CA TYR A 42 -9.80 1.74 3.52
C TYR A 42 -9.51 0.30 3.91
N THR A 43 -9.71 0.02 5.18
CA THR A 43 -9.55 -1.29 5.79
C THR A 43 -10.84 -1.67 6.50
N GLU A 44 -11.30 -2.87 6.30
CA GLU A 44 -12.45 -3.43 7.02
C GLU A 44 -12.03 -4.66 7.81
N LYS A 45 -12.79 -4.98 8.86
CA LYS A 45 -12.52 -6.15 9.69
C LYS A 45 -13.45 -7.28 9.25
N ILE A 46 -12.86 -8.36 8.73
CA ILE A 46 -13.57 -9.56 8.28
C ILE A 46 -13.05 -10.72 9.11
N GLU A 47 -13.93 -11.38 9.87
CA GLU A 47 -13.59 -12.51 10.74
C GLU A 47 -12.41 -12.24 11.69
N GLY A 48 -12.31 -11.01 12.19
CA GLY A 48 -11.21 -10.58 13.07
C GLY A 48 -9.94 -10.17 12.38
N ILE A 49 -9.84 -10.32 11.05
CA ILE A 49 -8.69 -9.96 10.23
C ILE A 49 -8.87 -8.55 9.64
N ASN A 50 -7.82 -7.74 9.67
CA ASN A 50 -7.82 -6.45 9.01
C ASN A 50 -7.62 -6.66 7.51
N PHE A 51 -8.68 -6.48 6.73
CA PHE A 51 -8.69 -6.67 5.29
C PHE A 51 -8.52 -5.32 4.57
N HIS A 52 -7.42 -5.17 3.84
CA HIS A 52 -7.10 -4.00 3.04
C HIS A 52 -7.78 -4.13 1.67
N LYS A 53 -8.96 -3.55 1.51
CA LYS A 53 -9.84 -3.78 0.36
C LYS A 53 -9.25 -3.39 -0.99
N TYR A 54 -8.39 -2.37 -1.02
CA TYR A 54 -7.82 -1.81 -2.25
C TYR A 54 -6.31 -2.03 -2.37
N GLY A 55 -5.80 -3.05 -1.72
CA GLY A 55 -4.39 -3.40 -1.71
C GLY A 55 -3.71 -3.10 -0.38
N ALA A 56 -2.66 -3.86 -0.10
CA ALA A 56 -1.90 -3.70 1.12
C ALA A 56 -1.24 -2.32 1.19
N HIS A 57 -1.39 -1.66 2.32
CA HIS A 57 -0.74 -0.38 2.60
C HIS A 57 -0.35 -0.31 4.07
N ILE A 58 0.82 0.17 4.30
CA ILE A 58 1.37 0.49 5.62
C ILE A 58 1.79 1.95 5.61
N PHE A 59 1.66 2.61 6.77
CA PHE A 59 2.13 3.97 6.90
C PHE A 59 3.59 3.97 7.37
N HIS A 60 4.43 4.72 6.67
CA HIS A 60 5.80 5.03 7.11
C HIS A 60 6.16 6.45 6.66
N THR A 61 6.98 7.13 7.44
CA THR A 61 7.48 8.47 7.11
C THR A 61 8.75 8.77 7.89
N ASN A 62 9.66 9.52 7.28
CA ASN A 62 10.81 10.14 7.95
C ASN A 62 10.54 11.60 8.32
N ASN A 63 9.38 12.15 7.94
CA ASN A 63 9.00 13.52 8.25
C ASN A 63 8.31 13.56 9.62
N THR A 64 8.96 14.19 10.59
CA THR A 64 8.46 14.32 11.96
C THR A 64 7.15 15.11 12.04
N GLU A 65 6.96 16.10 11.18
CA GLU A 65 5.75 16.93 11.13
C GLU A 65 4.54 16.08 10.70
N VAL A 66 4.71 15.28 9.65
CA VAL A 66 3.69 14.33 9.19
C VAL A 66 3.41 13.29 10.26
N TRP A 67 4.45 12.74 10.91
CA TRP A 67 4.30 11.77 12.00
C TRP A 67 3.47 12.35 13.16
N ASN A 68 3.81 13.55 13.60
CA ASN A 68 3.10 14.23 14.69
C ASN A 68 1.65 14.54 14.30
N TYR A 69 1.41 14.92 13.04
CA TYR A 69 0.08 15.19 12.54
C TYR A 69 -0.82 13.95 12.57
N VAL A 70 -0.37 12.82 12.03
CA VAL A 70 -1.20 11.60 11.95
C VAL A 70 -1.46 10.98 13.31
N ASN A 71 -0.50 11.10 14.27
CA ASN A 71 -0.67 10.62 15.64
C ASN A 71 -1.73 11.40 16.44
N ARG A 72 -2.22 12.52 15.94
CA ARG A 72 -3.38 13.23 16.52
C ARG A 72 -4.69 12.47 16.32
N PHE A 73 -4.73 11.56 15.34
CA PHE A 73 -5.96 10.89 14.89
C PHE A 73 -5.94 9.37 15.10
N ALA A 74 -4.76 8.76 15.16
CA ALA A 74 -4.62 7.32 15.28
C ALA A 74 -3.38 6.94 16.07
N THR A 75 -3.44 5.79 16.73
CA THR A 75 -2.28 5.16 17.37
C THR A 75 -1.72 4.11 16.42
N PHE A 76 -0.44 4.22 16.10
CA PHE A 76 0.25 3.29 15.21
C PHE A 76 0.95 2.20 16.01
N ASN A 77 0.82 0.96 15.56
CA ASN A 77 1.59 -0.17 16.08
C ASN A 77 2.91 -0.32 15.30
N ARG A 78 3.85 -1.10 15.86
CA ARG A 78 5.11 -1.45 15.18
C ARG A 78 4.90 -2.69 14.31
N PHE A 79 4.08 -2.56 13.28
CA PHE A 79 3.82 -3.67 12.37
C PHE A 79 5.04 -3.94 11.48
N THR A 80 5.52 -5.19 11.51
CA THR A 80 6.54 -5.65 10.55
C THR A 80 5.86 -6.19 9.31
N ASN A 81 6.04 -5.51 8.19
CA ASN A 81 5.46 -5.94 6.92
C ASN A 81 6.30 -7.05 6.31
N SER A 82 5.75 -8.25 6.26
CA SER A 82 6.36 -9.43 5.63
C SER A 82 5.37 -10.05 4.64
N PRO A 83 5.15 -9.41 3.49
CA PRO A 83 4.20 -9.91 2.52
C PRO A 83 4.66 -11.23 1.92
N VAL A 84 3.69 -12.05 1.55
CA VAL A 84 3.90 -13.34 0.90
C VAL A 84 3.09 -13.36 -0.39
N ALA A 85 3.74 -13.73 -1.49
CA ALA A 85 3.06 -13.97 -2.75
C ALA A 85 2.67 -15.44 -2.87
N ASN A 86 1.44 -15.72 -3.25
CA ASN A 86 0.99 -17.05 -3.63
C ASN A 86 0.94 -17.13 -5.17
N TYR A 87 1.72 -18.02 -5.74
CA TYR A 87 1.70 -18.32 -7.16
C TYR A 87 1.49 -19.81 -7.39
N LYS A 88 0.34 -20.18 -7.94
CA LYS A 88 -0.05 -21.57 -8.21
C LYS A 88 0.03 -22.49 -6.99
N GLY A 89 -0.33 -21.99 -5.82
CA GLY A 89 -0.28 -22.72 -4.57
C GLY A 89 1.07 -22.68 -3.84
N GLU A 90 2.11 -22.14 -4.47
CA GLU A 90 3.43 -21.97 -3.88
C GLU A 90 3.61 -20.59 -3.26
N LEU A 91 4.14 -20.53 -2.05
CA LEU A 91 4.36 -19.29 -1.31
C LEU A 91 5.79 -18.79 -1.49
N TYR A 92 5.92 -17.49 -1.76
CA TYR A 92 7.19 -16.78 -1.96
C TYR A 92 7.26 -15.56 -1.06
N SER A 93 8.39 -15.36 -0.40
CA SER A 93 8.61 -14.15 0.41
C SER A 93 8.75 -12.91 -0.47
N MET A 94 8.17 -11.80 0.00
CA MET A 94 8.28 -10.49 -0.65
C MET A 94 8.80 -9.44 0.35
N PRO A 95 9.70 -8.53 -0.04
CA PRO A 95 10.48 -8.53 -1.29
C PRO A 95 11.32 -9.80 -1.44
N PHE A 96 11.76 -10.11 -2.63
CA PHE A 96 12.57 -11.29 -2.90
C PHE A 96 13.81 -11.33 -2.00
N ASN A 97 14.04 -12.50 -1.41
CA ASN A 97 15.17 -12.77 -0.55
C ASN A 97 15.75 -14.17 -0.87
N MET A 98 16.77 -14.58 -0.15
CA MET A 98 17.45 -15.88 -0.40
C MET A 98 16.49 -17.08 -0.34
N TYR A 99 15.45 -17.02 0.50
CA TYR A 99 14.44 -18.08 0.54
C TYR A 99 13.68 -18.17 -0.80
N THR A 100 13.26 -17.03 -1.33
CA THR A 100 12.60 -16.95 -2.64
C THR A 100 13.52 -17.44 -3.75
N PHE A 101 14.78 -16.97 -3.76
CA PHE A 101 15.77 -17.39 -4.75
C PHE A 101 16.05 -18.89 -4.70
N ASN A 102 16.30 -19.44 -3.52
CA ASN A 102 16.53 -20.87 -3.35
C ASN A 102 15.33 -21.69 -3.84
N LYS A 103 14.12 -21.27 -3.52
CA LYS A 103 12.91 -21.97 -3.93
C LYS A 103 12.71 -21.95 -5.45
N VAL A 104 12.96 -20.81 -6.09
CA VAL A 104 12.90 -20.65 -7.55
C VAL A 104 14.06 -21.43 -8.21
N TRP A 105 15.25 -21.42 -7.60
CA TRP A 105 16.45 -22.11 -8.12
C TRP A 105 16.33 -23.62 -8.04
N LEU A 106 15.90 -24.15 -6.91
CA LEU A 106 15.65 -25.59 -6.76
C LEU A 106 14.55 -26.11 -7.70
N ALA A 107 13.52 -25.30 -7.94
CA ALA A 107 12.51 -25.60 -8.97
C ALA A 107 13.06 -25.50 -10.40
N ALA A 108 14.17 -24.79 -10.61
CA ALA A 108 14.81 -24.57 -11.90
C ALA A 108 15.87 -25.63 -12.27
N GLU A 109 16.34 -26.43 -11.31
CA GLU A 109 17.26 -27.54 -11.59
C GLU A 109 16.64 -28.65 -12.47
N THR A 110 15.31 -28.66 -12.60
CA THR A 110 14.67 -29.38 -13.67
C THR A 110 14.70 -28.53 -14.94
N SER A 111 15.43 -28.96 -15.95
CA SER A 111 15.89 -28.25 -17.17
C SER A 111 14.87 -27.41 -17.95
N GLN A 112 13.57 -27.54 -17.71
CA GLN A 112 12.51 -26.71 -18.31
C GLN A 112 12.13 -25.47 -17.48
N ALA A 113 12.49 -25.40 -16.22
CA ALA A 113 12.13 -24.26 -15.37
C ALA A 113 13.09 -23.07 -15.57
N TRP A 114 14.36 -23.32 -15.90
CA TRP A 114 15.36 -22.28 -16.20
C TRP A 114 14.96 -21.39 -17.37
N SER A 115 14.52 -21.97 -18.48
CA SER A 115 14.12 -21.21 -19.65
C SER A 115 12.89 -20.31 -19.43
N ARG A 116 12.09 -20.59 -18.40
CA ARG A 116 10.91 -19.80 -18.00
C ARG A 116 11.19 -18.77 -16.92
N ALA A 117 12.13 -19.05 -16.02
CA ALA A 117 12.44 -18.16 -14.89
C ALA A 117 13.38 -17.01 -15.28
N VAL A 118 14.39 -17.27 -16.11
CA VAL A 118 15.38 -16.26 -16.53
C VAL A 118 14.76 -15.02 -17.16
N PRO A 119 13.80 -15.10 -18.12
CA PRO A 119 13.19 -13.90 -18.69
C PRO A 119 12.40 -13.06 -17.69
N VAL A 120 11.79 -13.71 -16.69
CA VAL A 120 11.03 -13.02 -15.63
C VAL A 120 11.98 -12.24 -14.73
N VAL A 121 13.05 -12.87 -14.27
CA VAL A 121 14.06 -12.23 -13.42
C VAL A 121 14.75 -11.07 -14.16
N GLN A 122 15.13 -11.25 -15.42
CA GLN A 122 15.74 -10.21 -16.25
C GLN A 122 14.79 -9.01 -16.47
N ARG A 123 13.50 -9.26 -16.67
CA ARG A 123 12.51 -8.17 -16.80
C ARG A 123 12.41 -7.36 -15.50
N TRP A 124 12.40 -8.04 -14.36
CA TRP A 124 12.35 -7.39 -13.04
C TRP A 124 13.63 -6.60 -12.73
N MET A 125 14.80 -7.13 -13.05
CA MET A 125 16.06 -6.41 -12.87
C MET A 125 16.08 -5.11 -13.67
N LYS A 126 15.65 -5.14 -14.93
CA LYS A 126 15.52 -3.93 -15.77
C LYS A 126 14.53 -2.91 -15.19
N THR A 127 13.44 -3.37 -14.59
CA THR A 127 12.45 -2.48 -13.93
C THR A 127 13.05 -1.82 -12.69
N ILE A 128 13.80 -2.57 -11.88
CA ILE A 128 14.50 -2.03 -10.70
C ILE A 128 15.58 -1.03 -11.11
N GLU A 129 16.39 -1.34 -12.11
CA GLU A 129 17.40 -0.41 -12.67
C GLU A 129 16.75 0.88 -13.17
N SER A 130 15.62 0.79 -13.86
CA SER A 130 14.85 1.95 -14.31
C SER A 130 14.30 2.81 -13.17
N LEU A 131 13.94 2.20 -12.04
CA LEU A 131 13.45 2.91 -10.85
C LEU A 131 14.56 3.53 -10.01
N LEU A 132 15.78 3.00 -10.08
CA LEU A 132 16.95 3.53 -9.37
C LEU A 132 17.70 4.61 -10.17
N SER A 133 17.35 4.82 -11.44
CA SER A 133 17.93 5.84 -12.33
C SER A 133 17.13 7.15 -12.40
N LEU A 134 16.09 7.29 -11.57
CA LEU A 134 15.28 8.50 -11.34
C LEU A 134 15.65 9.17 -10.02
#